data_cf565b0a01cddd802bca9af3059d9a89
#
_entry.id   cf565b0a01cddd802bca9af3059d9a89
#
_cell.length_a   1.000
_cell.length_b   1.000
_cell.length_c   1.000
_cell.angle_alpha   90.00
_cell.angle_beta   90.00
_cell.angle_gamma   90.00
#
_symmetry.space_group_name_H-M   'P 1'
#
loop_
_entity.id
_entity.type
_entity.pdbx_description
1 polymer ?
#
loop_
_entity_poly.entity_id
_entity_poly.type
_entity_poly.pdbx_seq_one_letter_code
_entity_poly.pdbx_strand_id
1 'polypeptide(L)'
;MLLACAAVWCSRRLPRLWGYAGAAVCLCGCLALYQSYIQFAVGLYLLLLLQSALQGAEWRPWLRQGVGALLTLALGAVLYVVSLKVSLALTGYQLADTGNGLAQMFRLGPAAVLAGIPATYGNFFKTLLGYSGWNDRGMRAATALLFVLAAAGLVLRLRGRGGRTAAQVLLAAALLPLGLNVSCLLASGNVYILMQHALFLVYLVPMVLFGGSVLFPAERRTGGALVGLLCAFLILRSILCANGAYVYTKLVYDNTARQMTQIMADVGKLDGYEPGTTPVAFAGTFTDSNLTY
;
A
#
# COMPACT_ATOMS: atom_id res chain seq x y z
N MET A 1 4.49 -8.49 0.17
CA MET A 1 5.00 -7.78 1.37
C MET A 1 6.30 -8.38 1.91
N LEU A 2 6.40 -9.70 2.19
CA LEU A 2 7.65 -10.32 2.68
C LEU A 2 8.84 -10.06 1.75
N LEU A 3 8.67 -10.16 0.43
CA LEU A 3 9.73 -9.84 -0.54
C LEU A 3 10.17 -8.37 -0.47
N ALA A 4 9.25 -7.44 -0.21
CA ALA A 4 9.60 -6.02 -0.01
C ALA A 4 10.45 -5.83 1.26
N CYS A 5 10.09 -6.50 2.36
CA CYS A 5 10.91 -6.50 3.57
C CYS A 5 12.29 -7.13 3.33
N ALA A 6 12.33 -8.27 2.62
CA ALA A 6 13.58 -8.94 2.26
C ALA A 6 14.47 -8.05 1.39
N ALA A 7 13.90 -7.32 0.42
CA ALA A 7 14.63 -6.36 -0.40
C ALA A 7 15.31 -5.28 0.43
N VAL A 8 14.56 -4.68 1.36
CA VAL A 8 15.08 -3.65 2.27
C VAL A 8 16.15 -4.24 3.18
N TRP A 9 15.94 -5.44 3.71
CA TRP A 9 16.93 -6.14 4.53
C TRP A 9 18.23 -6.45 3.76
N CYS A 10 18.14 -7.02 2.55
CA CYS A 10 19.28 -7.30 1.69
C CYS A 10 20.12 -6.05 1.42
N SER A 11 19.46 -4.96 0.99
CA SER A 11 20.13 -3.71 0.66
C SER A 11 20.86 -3.06 1.84
N ARG A 12 20.50 -3.42 3.09
CA ARG A 12 21.06 -2.83 4.32
C ARG A 12 22.09 -3.71 5.01
N ARG A 13 21.98 -5.03 4.89
CA ARG A 13 22.78 -5.99 5.66
C ARG A 13 23.87 -6.70 4.85
N LEU A 14 23.66 -6.89 3.55
CA LEU A 14 24.62 -7.55 2.70
C LEU A 14 25.69 -6.58 2.17
N PRO A 15 26.86 -7.07 1.76
CA PRO A 15 27.87 -6.27 1.05
C PRO A 15 27.25 -5.62 -0.18
N ARG A 16 27.69 -4.40 -0.51
CA ARG A 16 27.01 -3.52 -1.48
C ARG A 16 26.52 -4.22 -2.75
N LEU A 17 27.40 -4.97 -3.43
CA LEU A 17 27.03 -5.63 -4.70
C LEU A 17 25.93 -6.67 -4.49
N TRP A 18 26.13 -7.59 -3.56
CA TRP A 18 25.17 -8.64 -3.23
C TRP A 18 23.88 -8.07 -2.62
N GLY A 19 23.99 -6.97 -1.86
CA GLY A 19 22.86 -6.26 -1.28
C GLY A 19 21.95 -5.69 -2.36
N TYR A 20 22.48 -4.99 -3.33
CA TYR A 20 21.68 -4.44 -4.45
C TYR A 20 21.14 -5.55 -5.36
N ALA A 21 21.94 -6.58 -5.67
CA ALA A 21 21.49 -7.71 -6.49
C ALA A 21 20.34 -8.47 -5.81
N GLY A 22 20.51 -8.87 -4.54
CA GLY A 22 19.48 -9.57 -3.78
C GLY A 22 18.21 -8.75 -3.61
N ALA A 23 18.36 -7.44 -3.33
CA ALA A 23 17.22 -6.54 -3.22
C ALA A 23 16.49 -6.37 -4.55
N ALA A 24 17.20 -6.25 -5.68
CA ALA A 24 16.60 -6.16 -7.01
C ALA A 24 15.81 -7.42 -7.37
N VAL A 25 16.34 -8.62 -7.07
CA VAL A 25 15.64 -9.90 -7.28
C VAL A 25 14.36 -9.97 -6.43
N CYS A 26 14.45 -9.61 -5.14
CA CYS A 26 13.29 -9.58 -4.26
C CYS A 26 12.22 -8.58 -4.75
N LEU A 27 12.63 -7.40 -5.23
CA LEU A 27 11.71 -6.40 -5.78
C LEU A 27 11.11 -6.84 -7.12
N CYS A 28 11.88 -7.51 -7.98
CA CYS A 28 11.37 -8.12 -9.20
C CYS A 28 10.26 -9.13 -8.88
N GLY A 29 10.50 -10.06 -7.95
CA GLY A 29 9.46 -11.00 -7.50
C GLY A 29 8.27 -10.30 -6.83
N CYS A 30 8.50 -9.21 -6.10
CA CYS A 30 7.47 -8.40 -5.50
C CYS A 30 6.53 -7.79 -6.56
N LEU A 31 7.12 -7.20 -7.62
CA LEU A 31 6.38 -6.62 -8.75
C LEU A 31 5.68 -7.68 -9.60
N ALA A 32 6.28 -8.86 -9.76
CA ALA A 32 5.70 -9.98 -10.50
C ALA A 32 4.44 -10.54 -9.81
N LEU A 33 4.40 -10.53 -8.47
CA LEU A 33 3.22 -10.94 -7.72
C LEU A 33 2.11 -9.89 -7.79
N TYR A 34 2.44 -8.64 -7.53
CA TYR A 34 1.50 -7.52 -7.60
C TYR A 34 2.26 -6.19 -7.63
N GLN A 35 2.08 -5.43 -8.70
CA GLN A 35 2.85 -4.21 -8.96
C GLN A 35 2.77 -3.16 -7.83
N SER A 36 1.62 -3.06 -7.15
CA SER A 36 1.43 -2.13 -6.05
C SER A 36 2.26 -2.48 -4.80
N TYR A 37 2.84 -3.67 -4.70
CA TYR A 37 3.69 -4.02 -3.56
C TYR A 37 5.01 -3.24 -3.51
N ILE A 38 5.44 -2.61 -4.62
CA ILE A 38 6.63 -1.75 -4.62
C ILE A 38 6.50 -0.57 -3.65
N GLN A 39 5.30 0.02 -3.51
CA GLN A 39 5.09 1.12 -2.58
C GLN A 39 5.32 0.71 -1.12
N PHE A 40 5.17 -0.59 -0.79
CA PHE A 40 5.53 -1.09 0.53
C PHE A 40 7.03 -0.98 0.77
N ALA A 41 7.87 -1.33 -0.22
CA ALA A 41 9.31 -1.15 -0.14
C ALA A 41 9.71 0.34 -0.10
N VAL A 42 9.07 1.18 -0.91
CA VAL A 42 9.26 2.65 -0.89
C VAL A 42 8.96 3.21 0.50
N GLY A 43 7.83 2.83 1.09
CA GLY A 43 7.44 3.25 2.44
C GLY A 43 8.46 2.84 3.50
N LEU A 44 8.95 1.60 3.46
CA LEU A 44 9.98 1.12 4.38
C LEU A 44 11.31 1.91 4.22
N TYR A 45 11.74 2.20 3.00
CA TYR A 45 12.94 3.02 2.78
C TYR A 45 12.75 4.45 3.31
N LEU A 46 11.57 5.05 3.13
CA LEU A 46 11.27 6.39 3.67
C LEU A 46 11.22 6.39 5.21
N LEU A 47 10.66 5.35 5.84
CA LEU A 47 10.70 5.19 7.29
C LEU A 47 12.13 5.06 7.82
N LEU A 48 12.99 4.32 7.11
CA LEU A 48 14.41 4.22 7.46
C LEU A 48 15.16 5.55 7.29
N LEU A 49 14.85 6.32 6.25
CA LEU A 49 15.39 7.68 6.06
C LEU A 49 14.93 8.61 7.18
N LEU A 50 13.65 8.55 7.56
CA LEU A 50 13.11 9.31 8.69
C LEU A 50 13.83 8.92 10.00
N GLN A 51 13.99 7.63 10.27
CA GLN A 51 14.70 7.14 11.44
C GLN A 51 16.16 7.60 11.46
N SER A 52 16.86 7.52 10.33
CA SER A 52 18.26 7.95 10.19
C SER A 52 18.39 9.46 10.44
N ALA A 53 17.48 10.28 9.90
CA ALA A 53 17.44 11.72 10.17
C ALA A 53 17.22 12.02 11.66
N LEU A 54 16.28 11.31 12.32
CA LEU A 54 16.01 11.46 13.75
C LEU A 54 17.20 11.03 14.63
N GLN A 55 18.05 10.14 14.14
CA GLN A 55 19.31 9.75 14.80
C GLN A 55 20.44 10.76 14.60
N GLY A 56 20.20 11.84 13.82
CA GLY A 56 21.18 12.89 13.58
C GLY A 56 22.19 12.56 12.50
N ALA A 57 21.82 11.73 11.52
CA ALA A 57 22.69 11.40 10.41
C ALA A 57 23.14 12.68 9.66
N GLU A 58 24.41 12.70 9.23
CA GLU A 58 24.92 13.77 8.38
C GLU A 58 24.21 13.76 7.01
N TRP A 59 24.19 14.94 6.35
CA TRP A 59 23.49 15.10 5.06
C TRP A 59 24.01 14.17 3.96
N ARG A 60 25.32 14.05 3.82
CA ARG A 60 25.93 13.19 2.78
C ARG A 60 25.57 11.69 2.94
N PRO A 61 25.77 11.04 4.11
CA PRO A 61 25.33 9.66 4.34
C PRO A 61 23.81 9.48 4.16
N TRP A 62 23.01 10.45 4.61
CA TRP A 62 21.57 10.40 4.49
C TRP A 62 21.11 10.44 3.02
N LEU A 63 21.63 11.37 2.21
CA LEU A 63 21.38 11.43 0.77
C LEU A 63 21.84 10.14 0.06
N ARG A 64 23.03 9.64 0.42
CA ARG A 64 23.56 8.41 -0.15
C ARG A 64 22.64 7.21 0.14
N GLN A 65 22.04 7.17 1.32
CA GLN A 65 21.05 6.16 1.67
C GLN A 65 19.79 6.29 0.80
N GLY A 66 19.29 7.50 0.59
CA GLY A 66 18.14 7.77 -0.29
C GLY A 66 18.41 7.41 -1.74
N VAL A 67 19.57 7.83 -2.27
CA VAL A 67 20.01 7.45 -3.64
C VAL A 67 20.16 5.94 -3.78
N GLY A 68 20.76 5.27 -2.78
CA GLY A 68 20.86 3.81 -2.75
C GLY A 68 19.50 3.13 -2.80
N ALA A 69 18.51 3.63 -2.06
CA ALA A 69 17.14 3.13 -2.10
C ALA A 69 16.51 3.31 -3.50
N LEU A 70 16.65 4.49 -4.10
CA LEU A 70 16.16 4.76 -5.46
C LEU A 70 16.81 3.85 -6.51
N LEU A 71 18.12 3.66 -6.44
CA LEU A 71 18.84 2.74 -7.33
C LEU A 71 18.33 1.29 -7.17
N THR A 72 18.11 0.85 -5.95
CA THR A 72 17.57 -0.49 -5.67
C THR A 72 16.19 -0.66 -6.28
N LEU A 73 15.29 0.32 -6.10
CA LEU A 73 13.96 0.32 -6.66
C LEU A 73 14.00 0.31 -8.20
N ALA A 74 14.86 1.14 -8.80
CA ALA A 74 15.04 1.20 -10.25
C ALA A 74 15.58 -0.13 -10.81
N LEU A 75 16.61 -0.72 -10.19
CA LEU A 75 17.13 -2.01 -10.59
C LEU A 75 16.08 -3.13 -10.52
N GLY A 76 15.28 -3.17 -9.44
CA GLY A 76 14.19 -4.12 -9.31
C GLY A 76 13.12 -3.95 -10.39
N ALA A 77 12.75 -2.71 -10.70
CA ALA A 77 11.79 -2.40 -11.76
C ALA A 77 12.33 -2.77 -13.17
N VAL A 78 13.60 -2.46 -13.47
CA VAL A 78 14.23 -2.85 -14.73
C VAL A 78 14.28 -4.37 -14.87
N LEU A 79 14.71 -5.08 -13.82
CA LEU A 79 14.74 -6.54 -13.82
C LEU A 79 13.35 -7.14 -14.05
N TYR A 80 12.32 -6.57 -13.43
CA TYR A 80 10.94 -6.99 -13.65
C TYR A 80 10.50 -6.78 -15.11
N VAL A 81 10.76 -5.61 -15.70
CA VAL A 81 10.39 -5.33 -17.11
C VAL A 81 11.11 -6.27 -18.07
N VAL A 82 12.40 -6.53 -17.84
CA VAL A 82 13.19 -7.50 -18.64
C VAL A 82 12.57 -8.89 -18.51
N SER A 83 12.34 -9.37 -17.28
CA SER A 83 11.76 -10.70 -17.02
C SER A 83 10.36 -10.83 -17.67
N LEU A 84 9.54 -9.79 -17.60
CA LEU A 84 8.23 -9.76 -18.22
C LEU A 84 8.33 -9.87 -19.75
N LYS A 85 9.21 -9.06 -20.39
CA LYS A 85 9.42 -9.13 -21.86
C LYS A 85 9.91 -10.49 -22.31
N VAL A 86 10.86 -11.08 -21.56
CA VAL A 86 11.35 -12.43 -21.86
C VAL A 86 10.22 -13.47 -21.74
N SER A 87 9.44 -13.40 -20.66
CA SER A 87 8.30 -14.30 -20.47
C SER A 87 7.28 -14.20 -21.61
N LEU A 88 6.90 -12.98 -22.01
CA LEU A 88 5.97 -12.76 -23.11
C LEU A 88 6.52 -13.28 -24.46
N ALA A 89 7.84 -13.08 -24.71
CA ALA A 89 8.47 -13.59 -25.93
C ALA A 89 8.50 -15.12 -25.97
N LEU A 90 8.70 -15.78 -24.80
CA LEU A 90 8.74 -17.23 -24.71
C LEU A 90 7.35 -17.88 -24.80
N THR A 91 6.32 -17.22 -24.27
CA THR A 91 4.96 -17.77 -24.19
C THR A 91 4.08 -17.37 -25.38
N GLY A 92 4.47 -16.35 -26.15
CA GLY A 92 3.65 -15.81 -27.23
C GLY A 92 2.41 -15.04 -26.76
N TYR A 93 2.22 -14.85 -25.46
CA TYR A 93 1.09 -14.09 -24.92
C TYR A 93 1.29 -12.59 -25.12
N GLN A 94 0.18 -11.87 -25.30
CA GLN A 94 0.14 -10.41 -25.30
C GLN A 94 -0.41 -9.90 -23.97
N LEU A 95 0.12 -8.76 -23.52
CA LEU A 95 -0.44 -8.08 -22.35
C LEU A 95 -1.86 -7.61 -22.67
N ALA A 96 -2.82 -7.96 -21.83
CA ALA A 96 -4.17 -7.41 -21.92
C ALA A 96 -4.11 -5.89 -21.68
N ASP A 97 -4.68 -5.12 -22.61
CA ASP A 97 -4.81 -3.67 -22.46
C ASP A 97 -6.02 -3.38 -21.55
N THR A 98 -5.80 -3.45 -20.25
CA THR A 98 -6.85 -3.23 -19.23
C THR A 98 -7.06 -1.74 -18.91
N GLY A 99 -6.51 -0.83 -19.69
CA GLY A 99 -6.65 0.63 -19.47
C GLY A 99 -5.89 1.19 -18.23
N ASN A 100 -5.60 0.35 -17.27
CA ASN A 100 -4.83 0.70 -16.04
C ASN A 100 -3.51 -0.09 -15.95
N GLY A 101 -3.04 -0.65 -17.07
CA GLY A 101 -1.86 -1.50 -17.12
C GLY A 101 -0.54 -0.72 -17.07
N LEU A 102 0.56 -1.47 -16.96
CA LEU A 102 1.94 -0.96 -17.01
C LEU A 102 2.20 -0.02 -18.20
N ALA A 103 1.59 -0.28 -19.36
CA ALA A 103 1.75 0.56 -20.56
C ALA A 103 1.31 2.00 -20.30
N GLN A 104 0.26 2.22 -19.53
CA GLN A 104 -0.22 3.56 -19.19
C GLN A 104 0.71 4.27 -18.20
N MET A 105 1.25 3.54 -17.21
CA MET A 105 2.22 4.11 -16.26
C MET A 105 3.49 4.62 -16.95
N PHE A 106 3.96 3.94 -17.99
CA PHE A 106 5.13 4.36 -18.76
C PHE A 106 4.86 5.50 -19.76
N ARG A 107 3.59 5.81 -20.07
CA ARG A 107 3.19 6.94 -20.92
C ARG A 107 3.08 8.26 -20.17
N LEU A 108 3.13 8.24 -18.83
CA LEU A 108 3.06 9.47 -18.03
C LEU A 108 4.37 10.27 -18.16
N GLY A 109 4.27 11.43 -18.76
CA GLY A 109 5.37 12.38 -18.79
C GLY A 109 5.63 13.02 -17.42
N PRO A 110 6.83 13.59 -17.17
CA PRO A 110 7.16 14.22 -15.90
C PRO A 110 6.17 15.29 -15.44
N ALA A 111 5.59 16.05 -16.36
CA ALA A 111 4.59 17.08 -16.07
C ALA A 111 3.30 16.47 -15.49
N ALA A 112 2.85 15.33 -16.03
CA ALA A 112 1.66 14.64 -15.52
C ALA A 112 1.90 14.07 -14.11
N VAL A 113 3.10 13.56 -13.84
CA VAL A 113 3.49 13.09 -12.49
C VAL A 113 3.48 14.25 -11.50
N LEU A 114 4.04 15.40 -11.84
CA LEU A 114 4.02 16.60 -10.99
C LEU A 114 2.60 17.09 -10.74
N ALA A 115 1.75 17.13 -11.77
CA ALA A 115 0.34 17.51 -11.65
C ALA A 115 -0.46 16.53 -10.77
N GLY A 116 -0.05 15.27 -10.68
CA GLY A 116 -0.67 14.24 -9.84
C GLY A 116 -0.36 14.35 -8.34
N ILE A 117 0.64 15.15 -7.95
CA ILE A 117 1.06 15.26 -6.54
C ILE A 117 -0.09 15.70 -5.61
N PRO A 118 -0.84 16.79 -5.87
CA PRO A 118 -1.93 17.21 -4.99
C PRO A 118 -3.02 16.16 -4.84
N ALA A 119 -3.38 15.48 -5.95
CA ALA A 119 -4.37 14.40 -5.94
C ALA A 119 -3.90 13.22 -5.10
N THR A 120 -2.60 12.88 -5.16
CA THR A 120 -2.00 11.80 -4.37
C THR A 120 -2.05 12.09 -2.87
N TYR A 121 -1.74 13.34 -2.46
CA TYR A 121 -1.91 13.77 -1.07
C TYR A 121 -3.39 13.73 -0.64
N GLY A 122 -4.29 14.26 -1.47
CA GLY A 122 -5.73 14.24 -1.21
C GLY A 122 -6.26 12.82 -1.02
N ASN A 123 -5.85 11.89 -1.90
CA ASN A 123 -6.21 10.48 -1.80
C ASN A 123 -5.66 9.83 -0.53
N PHE A 124 -4.41 10.11 -0.15
CA PHE A 124 -3.80 9.61 1.08
C PHE A 124 -4.64 9.95 2.31
N PHE A 125 -4.97 11.22 2.51
CA PHE A 125 -5.78 11.65 3.67
C PHE A 125 -7.23 11.19 3.56
N LYS A 126 -7.82 11.20 2.36
CA LYS A 126 -9.18 10.70 2.13
C LYS A 126 -9.31 9.22 2.48
N THR A 127 -8.32 8.41 2.14
CA THR A 127 -8.33 6.96 2.44
C THR A 127 -8.19 6.69 3.94
N LEU A 128 -7.32 7.43 4.64
CA LEU A 128 -7.04 7.19 6.06
C LEU A 128 -8.04 7.85 7.00
N LEU A 129 -8.57 9.03 6.66
CA LEU A 129 -9.45 9.83 7.50
C LEU A 129 -10.87 9.96 6.96
N GLY A 130 -11.08 9.63 5.68
CA GLY A 130 -12.39 9.70 5.04
C GLY A 130 -13.30 8.54 5.42
N TYR A 131 -14.57 8.69 5.08
CA TYR A 131 -15.55 7.60 5.21
C TYR A 131 -15.35 6.60 4.08
N SER A 132 -15.06 5.36 4.42
CA SER A 132 -15.05 4.21 3.50
C SER A 132 -15.72 3.05 4.23
N GLY A 133 -16.29 2.09 3.50
CA GLY A 133 -17.03 0.97 4.09
C GLY A 133 -16.27 0.12 5.12
N TRP A 134 -14.97 0.31 5.24
CA TRP A 134 -14.08 -0.37 6.18
C TRP A 134 -13.43 0.55 7.22
N ASN A 135 -13.69 1.86 7.17
CA ASN A 135 -13.08 2.83 8.06
C ASN A 135 -14.19 3.50 8.91
N ASP A 136 -14.57 2.85 9.99
CA ASP A 136 -15.60 3.34 10.89
C ASP A 136 -15.18 4.60 11.67
N ARG A 137 -16.10 5.16 12.43
CA ARG A 137 -15.85 6.38 13.24
C ARG A 137 -14.70 6.17 14.23
N GLY A 138 -14.62 4.99 14.85
CA GLY A 138 -13.57 4.66 15.83
C GLY A 138 -12.19 4.57 15.20
N MET A 139 -12.09 3.90 14.03
CA MET A 139 -10.83 3.81 13.28
C MET A 139 -10.35 5.20 12.82
N ARG A 140 -11.25 6.05 12.33
CA ARG A 140 -10.91 7.41 11.92
C ARG A 140 -10.43 8.27 13.09
N ALA A 141 -11.11 8.20 14.23
CA ALA A 141 -10.70 8.93 15.43
C ALA A 141 -9.33 8.45 15.94
N ALA A 142 -9.09 7.14 15.98
CA ALA A 142 -7.79 6.58 16.35
C ALA A 142 -6.68 6.98 15.37
N THR A 143 -6.94 6.97 14.08
CA THR A 143 -6.01 7.42 13.03
C THR A 143 -5.70 8.91 13.17
N ALA A 144 -6.72 9.75 13.36
CA ALA A 144 -6.53 11.18 13.59
C ALA A 144 -5.68 11.45 14.84
N LEU A 145 -5.95 10.73 15.92
CA LEU A 145 -5.16 10.84 17.15
C LEU A 145 -3.70 10.40 16.93
N LEU A 146 -3.46 9.32 16.17
CA LEU A 146 -2.10 8.92 15.80
C LEU A 146 -1.38 9.98 14.97
N PHE A 147 -2.05 10.67 14.05
CA PHE A 147 -1.47 11.80 13.31
C PHE A 147 -1.12 12.97 14.22
N VAL A 148 -2.00 13.31 15.17
CA VAL A 148 -1.73 14.35 16.16
C VAL A 148 -0.53 13.96 17.03
N LEU A 149 -0.46 12.73 17.50
CA LEU A 149 0.68 12.21 18.25
C LEU A 149 1.97 12.22 17.40
N ALA A 150 1.89 11.81 16.11
CA ALA A 150 3.02 11.87 15.21
C ALA A 150 3.53 13.31 15.04
N ALA A 151 2.63 14.28 14.84
CA ALA A 151 3.00 15.69 14.74
C ALA A 151 3.61 16.21 16.04
N ALA A 152 3.01 15.91 17.19
CA ALA A 152 3.55 16.27 18.51
C ALA A 152 4.93 15.62 18.74
N GLY A 153 5.06 14.33 18.46
CA GLY A 153 6.34 13.60 18.55
C GLY A 153 7.41 14.21 17.65
N LEU A 154 7.03 14.63 16.44
CA LEU A 154 7.91 15.29 15.49
C LEU A 154 8.41 16.63 16.05
N VAL A 155 7.51 17.48 16.54
CA VAL A 155 7.84 18.77 17.17
C VAL A 155 8.78 18.56 18.37
N LEU A 156 8.45 17.58 19.23
CA LEU A 156 9.28 17.27 20.41
C LEU A 156 10.68 16.77 20.03
N ARG A 157 10.78 15.98 18.95
CA ARG A 157 12.07 15.46 18.47
C ARG A 157 12.91 16.51 17.77
N LEU A 158 12.28 17.52 17.16
CA LEU A 158 12.97 18.61 16.47
C LEU A 158 13.37 19.75 17.40
N ARG A 159 12.74 19.87 18.58
CA ARG A 159 13.13 20.87 19.59
C ARG A 159 14.61 20.68 19.96
N GLY A 160 15.39 21.75 19.81
CA GLY A 160 16.83 21.76 20.12
C GLY A 160 17.71 21.06 19.07
N ARG A 161 17.14 20.60 17.95
CA ARG A 161 17.91 20.04 16.82
C ARG A 161 18.27 21.13 15.84
N GLY A 162 19.45 21.04 15.21
CA GLY A 162 19.87 21.97 14.17
C GLY A 162 18.97 21.94 12.93
N GLY A 163 18.89 23.05 12.20
CA GLY A 163 18.03 23.20 11.01
C GLY A 163 18.25 22.11 9.94
N ARG A 164 19.46 21.54 9.85
CA ARG A 164 19.78 20.43 8.96
C ARG A 164 18.96 19.17 9.26
N THR A 165 18.94 18.74 10.51
CA THR A 165 18.15 17.59 10.95
C THR A 165 16.66 17.85 10.74
N ALA A 166 16.18 19.05 11.04
CA ALA A 166 14.80 19.45 10.80
C ALA A 166 14.44 19.34 9.31
N ALA A 167 15.28 19.81 8.41
CA ALA A 167 15.07 19.73 6.98
C ALA A 167 14.99 18.26 6.48
N GLN A 168 15.90 17.40 6.92
CA GLN A 168 15.89 15.97 6.57
C GLN A 168 14.61 15.27 7.03
N VAL A 169 14.20 15.52 8.26
CA VAL A 169 13.00 14.93 8.86
C VAL A 169 11.74 15.41 8.15
N LEU A 170 11.63 16.72 7.90
CA LEU A 170 10.49 17.30 7.18
C LEU A 170 10.42 16.81 5.74
N LEU A 171 11.56 16.68 5.06
CA LEU A 171 11.61 16.13 3.70
C LEU A 171 11.17 14.66 3.68
N ALA A 172 11.68 13.82 4.60
CA ALA A 172 11.27 12.43 4.69
C ALA A 172 9.78 12.30 5.01
N ALA A 173 9.24 13.10 5.94
CA ALA A 173 7.83 13.12 6.30
C ALA A 173 6.94 13.60 5.14
N ALA A 174 7.38 14.61 4.39
CA ALA A 174 6.66 15.06 3.20
C ALA A 174 6.64 14.02 2.08
N LEU A 175 7.70 13.26 1.89
CA LEU A 175 7.76 12.21 0.88
C LEU A 175 6.93 10.97 1.24
N LEU A 176 6.60 10.75 2.53
CA LEU A 176 5.85 9.56 2.97
C LEU A 176 4.49 9.40 2.28
N PRO A 177 3.59 10.41 2.23
CA PRO A 177 2.31 10.26 1.54
C PRO A 177 2.45 9.92 0.05
N LEU A 178 3.46 10.47 -0.62
CA LEU A 178 3.75 10.18 -2.03
C LEU A 178 4.28 8.77 -2.22
N GLY A 179 5.23 8.35 -1.39
CA GLY A 179 5.85 7.03 -1.49
C GLY A 179 4.91 5.90 -1.09
N LEU A 180 4.07 6.11 -0.08
CA LEU A 180 3.07 5.14 0.35
C LEU A 180 1.89 5.03 -0.63
N ASN A 181 1.69 6.02 -1.49
CA ASN A 181 0.60 6.09 -2.45
C ASN A 181 1.11 6.30 -3.90
N VAL A 182 2.27 5.74 -4.20
CA VAL A 182 2.91 5.90 -5.52
C VAL A 182 2.04 5.36 -6.66
N SER A 183 1.20 4.36 -6.39
CA SER A 183 0.23 3.87 -7.38
C SER A 183 -0.76 4.95 -7.80
N CYS A 184 -1.22 5.80 -6.88
CA CYS A 184 -2.09 6.93 -7.20
C CYS A 184 -1.38 7.95 -8.10
N LEU A 185 -0.12 8.21 -7.82
CA LEU A 185 0.71 9.12 -8.61
C LEU A 185 0.91 8.61 -10.04
N LEU A 186 1.09 7.28 -10.21
CA LEU A 186 1.35 6.65 -11.51
C LEU A 186 0.07 6.23 -12.27
N ALA A 187 -1.07 6.09 -11.60
CA ALA A 187 -2.35 5.69 -12.21
C ALA A 187 -3.31 6.86 -12.43
N SER A 188 -2.81 8.12 -12.40
CA SER A 188 -3.62 9.33 -12.63
C SER A 188 -4.89 9.41 -11.76
N GLY A 189 -4.82 8.94 -10.51
CA GLY A 189 -5.92 8.97 -9.54
C GLY A 189 -6.85 7.76 -9.56
N ASN A 190 -6.79 6.89 -10.55
CA ASN A 190 -7.58 5.66 -10.61
C ASN A 190 -6.94 4.55 -9.78
N VAL A 191 -7.18 4.56 -8.48
CA VAL A 191 -6.58 3.61 -7.54
C VAL A 191 -7.67 2.75 -6.92
N TYR A 192 -7.54 1.44 -7.11
CA TYR A 192 -8.36 0.47 -6.40
C TYR A 192 -7.85 0.29 -4.97
N ILE A 193 -8.76 -0.04 -4.10
CA ILE A 193 -8.51 -0.26 -2.67
C ILE A 193 -7.40 -1.30 -2.41
N LEU A 194 -7.33 -2.34 -3.25
CA LEU A 194 -6.27 -3.35 -3.20
C LEU A 194 -4.86 -2.79 -3.49
N MET A 195 -4.78 -1.59 -4.07
CA MET A 195 -3.50 -0.91 -4.33
C MET A 195 -3.03 -0.05 -3.15
N GLN A 196 -3.83 0.10 -2.11
CA GLN A 196 -3.60 1.08 -1.04
C GLN A 196 -3.05 0.47 0.27
N HIS A 197 -2.76 -0.83 0.29
CA HIS A 197 -2.31 -1.51 1.51
C HIS A 197 -1.00 -0.97 2.11
N ALA A 198 -0.15 -0.31 1.29
CA ALA A 198 1.07 0.32 1.81
C ALA A 198 0.80 1.55 2.68
N LEU A 199 -0.38 2.17 2.58
CA LEU A 199 -0.75 3.32 3.39
C LEU A 199 -0.72 3.01 4.90
N PHE A 200 -0.98 1.76 5.27
CA PHE A 200 -0.92 1.33 6.68
C PHE A 200 0.48 1.44 7.31
N LEU A 201 1.54 1.52 6.50
CA LEU A 201 2.89 1.78 7.02
C LEU A 201 3.01 3.16 7.71
N VAL A 202 2.10 4.10 7.44
CA VAL A 202 2.08 5.39 8.12
C VAL A 202 1.92 5.24 9.64
N TYR A 203 1.24 4.19 10.10
CA TYR A 203 1.08 3.91 11.53
C TYR A 203 2.39 3.53 12.24
N LEU A 204 3.44 3.18 11.48
CA LEU A 204 4.78 3.00 12.02
C LEU A 204 5.49 4.32 12.32
N VAL A 205 5.04 5.46 11.73
CA VAL A 205 5.66 6.78 11.98
C VAL A 205 5.61 7.15 13.45
N PRO A 206 4.46 7.17 14.15
CA PRO A 206 4.43 7.44 15.57
C PRO A 206 5.22 6.39 16.38
N MET A 207 5.27 5.12 15.94
CA MET A 207 6.12 4.12 16.58
C MET A 207 7.62 4.47 16.46
N VAL A 208 8.07 4.94 15.31
CA VAL A 208 9.46 5.40 15.10
C VAL A 208 9.75 6.66 15.95
N LEU A 209 8.78 7.55 16.11
CA LEU A 209 8.93 8.78 16.88
C LEU A 209 8.96 8.54 18.39
N PHE A 210 8.16 7.63 18.92
CA PHE A 210 8.02 7.34 20.36
C PHE A 210 8.70 6.03 20.77
N GLY A 211 8.85 5.08 19.83
CA GLY A 211 9.48 3.79 20.04
C GLY A 211 10.99 3.86 19.86
N GLY A 212 11.71 3.25 20.73
CA GLY A 212 13.13 2.95 20.53
C GLY A 212 14.07 3.99 21.08
N SER A 213 14.36 3.86 22.29
CA SER A 213 15.66 3.62 22.90
C SER A 213 15.51 3.63 24.42
N VAL A 214 16.36 2.89 25.07
CA VAL A 214 16.63 2.89 26.51
C VAL A 214 16.92 4.31 27.06
N LEU A 215 17.02 5.31 26.20
CA LEU A 215 17.40 6.68 26.45
C LEU A 215 16.23 7.66 26.68
N PHE A 216 14.97 7.20 26.75
CA PHE A 216 13.85 8.14 26.94
C PHE A 216 13.42 8.28 28.39
N PRO A 217 13.22 9.56 28.84
CA PRO A 217 12.59 9.87 30.12
C PRO A 217 11.21 9.21 30.23
N ALA A 218 10.74 9.00 31.48
CA ALA A 218 9.48 8.34 31.79
C ALA A 218 8.26 8.89 31.01
N GLU A 219 8.24 10.20 30.74
CA GLU A 219 7.20 10.90 29.96
C GLU A 219 7.00 10.34 28.54
N ARG A 220 8.07 9.82 27.92
CA ARG A 220 7.98 9.20 26.57
C ARG A 220 7.54 7.76 26.59
N ARG A 221 7.64 7.08 27.72
CA ARG A 221 7.08 5.72 27.90
C ARG A 221 5.55 5.76 27.80
N THR A 222 4.92 6.79 28.37
CA THR A 222 3.46 7.00 28.28
C THR A 222 3.02 7.24 26.85
N GLY A 223 3.74 8.10 26.10
CA GLY A 223 3.46 8.33 24.69
C GLY A 223 3.61 7.07 23.83
N GLY A 224 4.66 6.28 24.06
CA GLY A 224 4.89 5.00 23.41
C GLY A 224 3.80 3.96 23.72
N ALA A 225 3.37 3.87 24.97
CA ALA A 225 2.29 3.00 25.38
C ALA A 225 0.95 3.39 24.74
N LEU A 226 0.64 4.69 24.68
CA LEU A 226 -0.56 5.19 24.03
C LEU A 226 -0.55 4.89 22.51
N VAL A 227 0.57 5.11 21.84
CA VAL A 227 0.74 4.75 20.41
C VAL A 227 0.56 3.25 20.23
N GLY A 228 1.15 2.42 21.09
CA GLY A 228 1.00 0.97 21.05
C GLY A 228 -0.46 0.52 21.23
N LEU A 229 -1.18 1.11 22.17
CA LEU A 229 -2.61 0.86 22.40
C LEU A 229 -3.47 1.25 21.19
N LEU A 230 -3.24 2.42 20.60
CA LEU A 230 -3.97 2.86 19.43
C LEU A 230 -3.70 1.97 18.21
N CYS A 231 -2.46 1.55 18.02
CA CYS A 231 -2.11 0.60 16.96
C CYS A 231 -2.77 -0.77 17.20
N ALA A 232 -2.75 -1.29 18.42
CA ALA A 232 -3.44 -2.53 18.77
C ALA A 232 -4.95 -2.43 18.53
N PHE A 233 -5.57 -1.30 18.91
CA PHE A 233 -6.98 -1.01 18.62
C PHE A 233 -7.26 -1.02 17.10
N LEU A 234 -6.42 -0.35 16.29
CA LEU A 234 -6.58 -0.32 14.83
C LEU A 234 -6.40 -1.71 14.21
N ILE A 235 -5.45 -2.51 14.69
CA ILE A 235 -5.28 -3.89 14.24
C ILE A 235 -6.53 -4.71 14.55
N LEU A 236 -7.03 -4.65 15.78
CA LEU A 236 -8.24 -5.36 16.20
C LEU A 236 -9.44 -4.95 15.34
N ARG A 237 -9.66 -3.64 15.14
CA ARG A 237 -10.75 -3.14 14.30
C ARG A 237 -10.59 -3.58 12.84
N SER A 238 -9.38 -3.58 12.31
CA SER A 238 -9.11 -4.05 10.95
C SER A 238 -9.41 -5.55 10.79
N ILE A 239 -9.08 -6.38 11.79
CA ILE A 239 -9.43 -7.80 11.81
C ILE A 239 -10.95 -8.00 11.84
N LEU A 240 -11.66 -7.26 12.70
CA LEU A 240 -13.13 -7.35 12.79
C LEU A 240 -13.79 -6.90 11.48
N CYS A 241 -13.29 -5.84 10.86
CA CYS A 241 -13.78 -5.35 9.57
C CYS A 241 -13.52 -6.36 8.45
N ALA A 242 -12.33 -6.95 8.39
CA ALA A 242 -11.99 -7.97 7.40
C ALA A 242 -12.86 -9.23 7.57
N ASN A 243 -13.08 -9.69 8.80
CA ASN A 243 -13.96 -10.81 9.08
C ASN A 243 -15.42 -10.50 8.68
N GLY A 244 -15.90 -9.30 8.99
CA GLY A 244 -17.24 -8.86 8.56
C GLY A 244 -17.37 -8.84 7.03
N ALA A 245 -16.37 -8.29 6.32
CA ALA A 245 -16.35 -8.28 4.87
C ALA A 245 -16.30 -9.71 4.28
N TYR A 246 -15.54 -10.61 4.88
CA TYR A 246 -15.48 -12.02 4.47
C TYR A 246 -16.83 -12.71 4.62
N VAL A 247 -17.48 -12.56 5.78
CA VAL A 247 -18.81 -13.15 6.04
C VAL A 247 -19.84 -12.60 5.05
N TYR A 248 -19.85 -11.27 4.84
CA TYR A 248 -20.74 -10.62 3.87
C TYR A 248 -20.50 -11.17 2.46
N THR A 249 -19.25 -11.23 1.99
CA THR A 249 -18.90 -11.76 0.66
C THR A 249 -19.35 -13.21 0.50
N LYS A 250 -19.17 -14.02 1.55
CA LYS A 250 -19.63 -15.42 1.54
C LYS A 250 -21.15 -15.52 1.44
N LEU A 251 -21.89 -14.72 2.20
CA LEU A 251 -23.36 -14.69 2.13
C LEU A 251 -23.83 -14.27 0.73
N VAL A 252 -23.23 -13.24 0.15
CA VAL A 252 -23.53 -12.80 -1.22
C VAL A 252 -23.27 -13.92 -2.22
N TYR A 253 -22.11 -14.59 -2.11
CA TYR A 253 -21.77 -15.71 -2.97
C TYR A 253 -22.78 -16.86 -2.84
N ASP A 254 -23.10 -17.29 -1.62
CA ASP A 254 -24.03 -18.39 -1.35
C ASP A 254 -25.44 -18.08 -1.89
N ASN A 255 -25.91 -16.84 -1.70
CA ASN A 255 -27.20 -16.39 -2.21
C ASN A 255 -27.22 -16.33 -3.74
N THR A 256 -26.17 -15.79 -4.36
CA THR A 256 -26.03 -15.76 -5.82
C THR A 256 -26.03 -17.18 -6.40
N ALA A 257 -25.27 -18.08 -5.78
CA ALA A 257 -25.22 -19.49 -6.21
C ALA A 257 -26.60 -20.17 -6.13
N ARG A 258 -27.36 -19.93 -5.03
CA ARG A 258 -28.73 -20.44 -4.88
C ARG A 258 -29.66 -19.88 -5.95
N GLN A 259 -29.63 -18.56 -6.20
CA GLN A 259 -30.45 -17.92 -7.23
C GLN A 259 -30.11 -18.47 -8.61
N MET A 260 -28.83 -18.60 -8.95
CA MET A 260 -28.40 -19.18 -10.22
C MET A 260 -28.88 -20.63 -10.37
N THR A 261 -28.77 -21.44 -9.30
CA THR A 261 -29.27 -22.82 -9.31
C THR A 261 -30.79 -22.88 -9.55
N GLN A 262 -31.54 -21.97 -8.92
CA GLN A 262 -33.00 -21.88 -9.10
C GLN A 262 -33.36 -21.45 -10.54
N ILE A 263 -32.70 -20.42 -11.06
CA ILE A 263 -32.90 -19.97 -12.45
C ILE A 263 -32.59 -21.11 -13.42
N MET A 264 -31.47 -21.83 -13.24
CA MET A 264 -31.11 -22.94 -14.11
C MET A 264 -32.11 -24.10 -13.99
N ALA A 265 -32.65 -24.36 -12.81
CA ALA A 265 -33.72 -25.36 -12.62
C ALA A 265 -35.02 -24.95 -13.34
N ASP A 266 -35.34 -23.67 -13.35
CA ASP A 266 -36.54 -23.18 -14.06
C ASP A 266 -36.32 -23.13 -15.58
N VAL A 267 -35.12 -22.79 -16.06
CA VAL A 267 -34.72 -22.90 -17.47
C VAL A 267 -34.80 -24.34 -17.93
N GLY A 268 -34.39 -25.33 -17.10
CA GLY A 268 -34.47 -26.74 -17.40
C GLY A 268 -35.89 -27.29 -17.60
N LYS A 269 -36.93 -26.55 -17.18
CA LYS A 269 -38.34 -26.90 -17.37
C LYS A 269 -38.93 -26.35 -18.68
N LEU A 270 -38.18 -25.50 -19.39
CA LEU A 270 -38.66 -24.89 -20.64
C LEU A 270 -38.68 -25.95 -21.77
N ASP A 271 -39.76 -25.99 -22.50
CA ASP A 271 -39.89 -26.85 -23.66
C ASP A 271 -38.81 -26.48 -24.72
N GLY A 272 -38.12 -27.53 -25.20
CA GLY A 272 -37.05 -27.35 -26.19
C GLY A 272 -35.67 -26.92 -25.63
N TYR A 273 -35.52 -26.83 -24.29
CA TYR A 273 -34.21 -26.62 -23.69
C TYR A 273 -33.43 -27.94 -23.60
N GLU A 274 -32.27 -27.95 -24.21
CA GLU A 274 -31.32 -29.10 -24.12
C GLU A 274 -30.06 -28.63 -23.40
N PRO A 275 -29.72 -29.20 -22.21
CA PRO A 275 -28.49 -28.87 -21.48
C PRO A 275 -27.24 -29.12 -22.33
N GLY A 276 -26.38 -28.08 -22.44
CA GLY A 276 -25.11 -28.14 -23.17
C GLY A 276 -25.20 -27.74 -24.64
N THR A 277 -26.40 -27.64 -25.24
CA THR A 277 -26.61 -27.26 -26.65
C THR A 277 -27.39 -25.96 -26.80
N THR A 278 -28.37 -25.73 -25.94
CA THR A 278 -29.16 -24.49 -25.99
C THR A 278 -28.44 -23.35 -25.26
N PRO A 279 -28.06 -22.25 -25.95
CA PRO A 279 -27.41 -21.13 -25.32
C PRO A 279 -28.39 -20.37 -24.41
N VAL A 280 -27.95 -20.07 -23.18
CA VAL A 280 -28.74 -19.28 -22.21
C VAL A 280 -28.07 -17.92 -22.04
N ALA A 281 -28.80 -16.84 -22.32
CA ALA A 281 -28.35 -15.48 -22.08
C ALA A 281 -29.02 -14.90 -20.84
N PHE A 282 -28.21 -14.44 -19.88
CA PHE A 282 -28.71 -13.73 -18.71
C PHE A 282 -28.65 -12.23 -18.99
N ALA A 283 -29.80 -11.56 -18.93
CA ALA A 283 -29.91 -10.09 -19.03
C ALA A 283 -30.44 -9.56 -17.70
N GLY A 284 -29.67 -8.65 -17.08
CA GLY A 284 -30.03 -8.01 -15.83
C GLY A 284 -28.86 -7.94 -14.84
N THR A 285 -29.10 -7.29 -13.72
CA THR A 285 -28.16 -7.20 -12.60
C THR A 285 -28.80 -7.78 -11.35
N PHE A 286 -28.05 -8.58 -10.59
CA PHE A 286 -28.43 -8.90 -9.22
C PHE A 286 -28.22 -7.65 -8.36
N THR A 287 -29.32 -7.02 -7.93
CA THR A 287 -29.25 -5.85 -7.05
C THR A 287 -29.21 -6.29 -5.58
N ASP A 288 -28.49 -5.54 -4.74
CA ASP A 288 -28.37 -5.80 -3.29
C ASP A 288 -29.70 -5.78 -2.55
N SER A 289 -30.78 -5.24 -3.16
CA SER A 289 -32.12 -5.21 -2.60
C SER A 289 -32.72 -6.60 -2.30
N ASN A 290 -32.21 -7.65 -2.95
CA ASN A 290 -32.64 -9.04 -2.70
C ASN A 290 -31.77 -9.76 -1.65
N LEU A 291 -30.79 -9.07 -1.08
CA LEU A 291 -29.86 -9.59 -0.07
C LEU A 291 -30.19 -9.11 1.36
N THR A 292 -31.25 -8.30 1.53
CA THR A 292 -31.72 -7.87 2.84
C THR A 292 -32.47 -9.01 3.54
N TYR A 293 -31.90 -9.44 4.67
CA TYR A 293 -32.57 -10.19 5.71
C TYR A 293 -33.13 -9.23 6.75
#